data_b0ae1dcb2483e1f2491d536e8fdf78b8
#
_entry.id   b0ae1dcb2483e1f2491d536e8fdf78b8
#
_cell.length_a   1.000
_cell.length_b   1.000
_cell.length_c   1.000
_cell.angle_alpha   90.00
_cell.angle_beta   90.00
_cell.angle_gamma   90.00
#
_symmetry.space_group_name_H-M   'P 1'
#
loop_
_entity.id
_entity.type
_entity.pdbx_description
1 polymer ?
#
loop_
_entity_poly.entity_id
_entity_poly.type
_entity_poly.pdbx_seq_one_letter_code
_entity_poly.pdbx_strand_id
1 'polypeptide(L)'
;MLTKETNELLTRTGAGTPMGQLMRRYWLPAALASELPAAGCPPVRVKLLGEALVAFRMEDGKVGLLEEFCAHRGASLFLGRNEDAGLRCVYHGWKYDRDGRCVDMPNEPPESGYKNEIRLTAYPTVELGDVIWAYMGPPEKIPPPPAFEWTAVARNSRCVSKTWQECNWLQALEGGIDTSHGAFLHRAISPETQKPGIDPADIRVRYLIPEQHVEATEYGFIYVSVRFLGENGTFFRTYHYVLPVYQFWAVVKESGASAGNIWVPMDDENCMVYSLFYRFDDREFSPEEKLDFDRRNGRERLGPNFRKLRNKDNDWLIDRNAQRRETYTGIEGINLQDHAVQESMGAIVDRTREHLVASDKAIVAARHVLLGAIQNMDSGEDPPDIAPMSRAIRAIHKTVPPGTTWRDALHREIA
;
A
#
# COMPACT_ATOMS: atom_id res chain seq x y z
N MET A 1 23.81 -6.80 5.05
CA MET A 1 23.15 -8.02 5.55
C MET A 1 22.55 -7.73 6.92
N LEU A 2 21.32 -8.16 7.16
CA LEU A 2 20.71 -8.09 8.50
C LEU A 2 21.06 -9.33 9.31
N THR A 3 20.89 -9.28 10.64
CA THR A 3 20.81 -10.50 11.45
C THR A 3 19.44 -11.15 11.29
N LYS A 4 19.31 -12.41 11.67
CA LYS A 4 18.03 -13.12 11.64
C LYS A 4 16.99 -12.42 12.52
N GLU A 5 17.38 -12.02 13.72
CA GLU A 5 16.55 -11.32 14.69
C GLU A 5 16.05 -9.97 14.13
N THR A 6 16.94 -9.22 13.49
CA THR A 6 16.54 -7.95 12.85
C THR A 6 15.60 -8.17 11.68
N ASN A 7 15.80 -9.24 10.88
CA ASN A 7 14.89 -9.59 9.81
C ASN A 7 13.48 -9.94 10.37
N GLU A 8 13.42 -10.74 11.43
CA GLU A 8 12.14 -11.08 12.08
C GLU A 8 11.50 -9.83 12.71
N LEU A 9 12.26 -8.96 13.37
CA LEU A 9 11.77 -7.71 13.96
C LEU A 9 11.08 -6.82 12.91
N LEU A 10 11.63 -6.71 11.72
CA LEU A 10 11.09 -5.90 10.63
C LEU A 10 9.92 -6.54 9.89
N THR A 11 9.83 -7.88 9.85
CA THR A 11 8.89 -8.58 8.97
C THR A 11 7.63 -9.08 9.66
N ARG A 12 7.67 -9.33 10.99
CA ARG A 12 6.53 -9.85 11.74
C ARG A 12 5.59 -8.72 12.17
N THR A 13 4.33 -8.82 11.78
CA THR A 13 3.33 -7.74 11.94
C THR A 13 2.10 -8.14 12.75
N GLY A 14 2.03 -9.40 13.19
CA GLY A 14 0.94 -9.90 14.02
C GLY A 14 0.82 -9.18 15.38
N ALA A 15 -0.25 -9.46 16.09
CA ALA A 15 -0.48 -8.91 17.42
C ALA A 15 0.68 -9.25 18.37
N GLY A 16 1.15 -8.26 19.14
CA GLY A 16 2.25 -8.41 20.10
C GLY A 16 3.65 -8.36 19.51
N THR A 17 3.82 -8.31 18.18
CA THR A 17 5.14 -8.07 17.57
C THR A 17 5.49 -6.58 17.58
N PRO A 18 6.79 -6.20 17.72
CA PRO A 18 7.16 -4.78 17.74
C PRO A 18 6.75 -4.01 16.50
N MET A 19 6.96 -4.57 15.29
CA MET A 19 6.51 -3.95 14.04
C MET A 19 4.98 -3.88 13.96
N GLY A 20 4.28 -4.93 14.41
CA GLY A 20 2.81 -4.92 14.47
C GLY A 20 2.28 -3.83 15.41
N GLN A 21 2.93 -3.61 16.54
CA GLN A 21 2.60 -2.52 17.47
C GLN A 21 2.85 -1.14 16.85
N LEU A 22 3.97 -0.96 16.14
CA LEU A 22 4.26 0.27 15.40
C LEU A 22 3.19 0.54 14.35
N MET A 23 2.86 -0.45 13.51
CA MET A 23 1.88 -0.28 12.43
C MET A 23 0.47 0.06 12.95
N ARG A 24 0.08 -0.50 14.10
CA ARG A 24 -1.20 -0.20 14.74
C ARG A 24 -1.33 1.25 15.20
N ARG A 25 -0.23 2.00 15.29
CA ARG A 25 -0.23 3.43 15.64
C ARG A 25 -0.59 4.33 14.46
N TYR A 26 -0.76 3.78 13.26
CA TYR A 26 -1.13 4.49 12.03
C TYR A 26 -2.47 4.02 11.48
N TRP A 27 -3.15 4.92 10.79
CA TRP A 27 -4.28 4.54 9.96
C TRP A 27 -3.77 3.73 8.76
N LEU A 28 -4.34 2.54 8.55
CA LEU A 28 -4.00 1.66 7.44
C LEU A 28 -5.21 1.43 6.53
N PRO A 29 -5.03 1.36 5.21
CA PRO A 29 -6.08 0.93 4.30
C PRO A 29 -6.59 -0.46 4.65
N ALA A 30 -7.91 -0.59 4.81
CA ALA A 30 -8.59 -1.87 5.08
C ALA A 30 -9.36 -2.40 3.86
N ALA A 31 -10.04 -1.52 3.13
CA ALA A 31 -10.81 -1.89 1.93
C ALA A 31 -10.91 -0.70 0.97
N LEU A 32 -11.30 -0.96 -0.29
CA LEU A 32 -11.77 0.10 -1.17
C LEU A 32 -13.23 0.44 -0.83
N ALA A 33 -13.62 1.72 -0.92
CA ALA A 33 -15.00 2.14 -0.71
C ALA A 33 -15.98 1.43 -1.67
N SER A 34 -15.50 1.08 -2.87
CA SER A 34 -16.28 0.34 -3.88
C SER A 34 -16.61 -1.11 -3.49
N GLU A 35 -15.97 -1.68 -2.48
CA GLU A 35 -16.31 -3.01 -1.95
C GLU A 35 -17.57 -2.97 -1.07
N LEU A 36 -17.88 -1.80 -0.53
CA LEU A 36 -19.07 -1.54 0.29
C LEU A 36 -19.86 -0.36 -0.33
N PRO A 37 -20.46 -0.53 -1.53
CA PRO A 37 -20.93 0.58 -2.36
C PRO A 37 -22.18 1.28 -1.82
N ALA A 38 -22.96 0.61 -0.98
CA ALA A 38 -24.22 1.13 -0.46
C ALA A 38 -24.50 0.63 0.95
N ALA A 39 -25.32 1.36 1.67
CA ALA A 39 -25.88 0.93 2.95
C ALA A 39 -26.59 -0.42 2.79
N GLY A 40 -26.43 -1.32 3.77
CA GLY A 40 -27.01 -2.65 3.74
C GLY A 40 -26.40 -3.63 2.71
N CYS A 41 -25.35 -3.24 1.98
CA CYS A 41 -24.65 -4.16 1.07
C CYS A 41 -24.05 -5.36 1.85
N PRO A 42 -23.76 -6.49 1.17
CA PRO A 42 -23.12 -7.62 1.81
C PRO A 42 -21.81 -7.23 2.51
N PRO A 43 -21.49 -7.83 3.67
CA PRO A 43 -20.23 -7.62 4.33
C PRO A 43 -19.05 -8.18 3.53
N VAL A 44 -17.86 -7.62 3.74
CA VAL A 44 -16.63 -8.09 3.09
C VAL A 44 -15.60 -8.52 4.13
N ARG A 45 -14.79 -9.54 3.80
CA ARG A 45 -13.66 -9.93 4.62
C ARG A 45 -12.51 -8.97 4.46
N VAL A 46 -11.88 -8.66 5.58
CA VAL A 46 -10.63 -7.89 5.64
C VAL A 46 -9.62 -8.69 6.46
N LYS A 47 -8.42 -8.85 5.94
CA LYS A 47 -7.30 -9.40 6.70
C LYS A 47 -6.25 -8.31 6.86
N LEU A 48 -5.94 -7.95 8.11
CA LEU A 48 -5.09 -6.81 8.43
C LEU A 48 -4.23 -7.13 9.66
N LEU A 49 -2.93 -7.00 9.54
CA LEU A 49 -1.95 -7.27 10.61
C LEU A 49 -2.16 -8.63 11.30
N GLY A 50 -2.48 -9.67 10.53
CA GLY A 50 -2.72 -11.02 11.00
C GLY A 50 -4.15 -11.29 11.51
N GLU A 51 -5.00 -10.27 11.64
CA GLU A 51 -6.36 -10.42 12.15
C GLU A 51 -7.37 -10.66 11.02
N ALA A 52 -8.28 -11.61 11.26
CA ALA A 52 -9.44 -11.85 10.41
C ALA A 52 -10.58 -10.92 10.84
N LEU A 53 -10.97 -10.03 9.95
CA LEU A 53 -11.96 -8.99 10.20
C LEU A 53 -13.11 -9.06 9.16
N VAL A 54 -14.22 -8.43 9.49
CA VAL A 54 -15.36 -8.22 8.61
C VAL A 54 -15.74 -6.74 8.60
N ALA A 55 -15.86 -6.17 7.41
CA ALA A 55 -16.33 -4.80 7.20
C ALA A 55 -17.74 -4.81 6.63
N PHE A 56 -18.58 -3.86 7.07
CA PHE A 56 -19.95 -3.69 6.61
C PHE A 56 -20.37 -2.22 6.67
N ARG A 57 -21.21 -1.78 5.74
CA ARG A 57 -21.71 -0.40 5.69
C ARG A 57 -23.12 -0.33 6.24
N MET A 58 -23.27 0.44 7.30
CA MET A 58 -24.55 0.69 7.96
C MET A 58 -25.42 1.67 7.15
N GLU A 59 -26.68 1.81 7.54
CA GLU A 59 -27.64 2.71 6.89
C GLU A 59 -27.25 4.20 6.98
N ASP A 60 -26.54 4.60 8.04
CA ASP A 60 -26.02 5.96 8.21
C ASP A 60 -24.78 6.23 7.30
N GLY A 61 -24.41 5.29 6.45
CA GLY A 61 -23.28 5.34 5.54
C GLY A 61 -21.93 5.04 6.19
N LYS A 62 -21.85 4.91 7.50
CA LYS A 62 -20.61 4.59 8.21
C LYS A 62 -20.27 3.12 8.09
N VAL A 63 -18.98 2.82 8.14
CA VAL A 63 -18.46 1.46 8.06
C VAL A 63 -18.12 0.96 9.46
N GLY A 64 -18.60 -0.27 9.79
CA GLY A 64 -18.11 -1.04 10.92
C GLY A 64 -17.01 -1.99 10.48
N LEU A 65 -16.00 -2.17 11.32
CA LEU A 65 -14.92 -3.15 11.13
C LEU A 65 -14.76 -3.94 12.42
N LEU A 66 -15.16 -5.22 12.39
CA LEU A 66 -15.21 -6.10 13.54
C LEU A 66 -14.31 -7.32 13.34
N GLU A 67 -13.90 -7.98 14.44
CA GLU A 67 -13.41 -9.35 14.33
C GLU A 67 -14.44 -10.24 13.62
N GLU A 68 -13.94 -11.16 12.77
CA GLU A 68 -14.82 -11.91 11.86
C GLU A 68 -15.74 -12.89 12.59
N PHE A 69 -15.35 -13.40 13.76
CA PHE A 69 -16.00 -14.54 14.35
C PHE A 69 -16.96 -14.15 15.49
N CYS A 70 -18.23 -14.55 15.34
CA CYS A 70 -19.28 -14.31 16.33
C CYS A 70 -18.90 -14.85 17.72
N ALA A 71 -19.01 -14.02 18.78
CA ALA A 71 -18.67 -14.36 20.14
C ALA A 71 -19.44 -15.56 20.70
N HIS A 72 -20.60 -15.91 20.12
CA HIS A 72 -21.39 -17.03 20.61
C HIS A 72 -20.68 -18.37 20.40
N ARG A 73 -20.35 -18.73 19.14
CA ARG A 73 -19.77 -20.02 18.79
C ARG A 73 -18.85 -19.97 17.57
N GLY A 74 -18.23 -18.82 17.27
CA GLY A 74 -17.22 -18.67 16.23
C GLY A 74 -17.73 -18.75 14.79
N ALA A 75 -19.03 -18.58 14.53
CA ALA A 75 -19.52 -18.52 13.16
C ALA A 75 -19.02 -17.24 12.48
N SER A 76 -18.55 -17.34 11.23
CA SER A 76 -18.10 -16.16 10.47
C SER A 76 -19.24 -15.20 10.21
N LEU A 77 -19.06 -13.96 10.62
CA LEU A 77 -19.99 -12.85 10.37
C LEU A 77 -19.98 -12.37 8.91
N PHE A 78 -19.02 -12.83 8.10
CA PHE A 78 -19.08 -12.66 6.65
C PHE A 78 -20.33 -13.32 6.04
N LEU A 79 -20.81 -14.39 6.64
CA LEU A 79 -22.09 -15.03 6.25
C LEU A 79 -23.30 -14.25 6.78
N GLY A 80 -23.05 -13.23 7.59
CA GLY A 80 -24.06 -12.47 8.31
C GLY A 80 -24.93 -11.61 7.41
N ARG A 81 -26.02 -11.12 8.00
CA ARG A 81 -26.94 -10.18 7.36
C ARG A 81 -26.64 -8.77 7.85
N ASN A 82 -26.31 -7.88 6.93
CA ASN A 82 -26.21 -6.46 7.21
C ASN A 82 -27.63 -5.89 7.29
N GLU A 83 -28.06 -5.55 8.49
CA GLU A 83 -29.41 -5.06 8.81
C GLU A 83 -29.32 -3.69 9.49
N ASP A 84 -30.48 -3.07 9.72
CA ASP A 84 -30.58 -1.84 10.49
C ASP A 84 -29.77 -1.98 11.79
N ALA A 85 -28.95 -0.98 12.08
CA ALA A 85 -28.13 -0.89 13.28
C ALA A 85 -27.08 -2.00 13.49
N GLY A 86 -26.74 -2.85 12.48
CA GLY A 86 -25.60 -3.76 12.65
C GLY A 86 -25.60 -5.03 11.82
N LEU A 87 -24.60 -5.87 12.10
CA LEU A 87 -24.36 -7.13 11.40
C LEU A 87 -24.88 -8.32 12.23
N ARG A 88 -25.85 -9.06 11.68
CA ARG A 88 -26.50 -10.20 12.34
C ARG A 88 -25.86 -11.51 11.93
N CYS A 89 -25.44 -12.29 12.92
CA CYS A 89 -24.99 -13.66 12.75
C CYS A 89 -26.17 -14.55 12.29
N VAL A 90 -25.99 -15.31 11.22
CA VAL A 90 -27.03 -16.19 10.68
C VAL A 90 -27.24 -17.47 11.49
N TYR A 91 -26.32 -17.80 12.40
CA TYR A 91 -26.39 -19.04 13.15
C TYR A 91 -27.45 -19.01 14.28
N HIS A 92 -27.39 -17.98 15.15
CA HIS A 92 -28.33 -17.84 16.27
C HIS A 92 -28.90 -16.42 16.42
N GLY A 93 -28.71 -15.55 15.42
CA GLY A 93 -29.32 -14.23 15.38
C GLY A 93 -28.63 -13.15 16.22
N TRP A 94 -27.50 -13.41 16.87
CA TRP A 94 -26.78 -12.36 17.60
C TRP A 94 -26.38 -11.25 16.66
N LYS A 95 -26.67 -10.00 17.04
CA LYS A 95 -26.44 -8.84 16.21
C LYS A 95 -25.48 -7.87 16.88
N TYR A 96 -24.51 -7.39 16.14
CA TYR A 96 -23.47 -6.50 16.61
C TYR A 96 -23.52 -5.18 15.88
N ASP A 97 -23.42 -4.06 16.64
CA ASP A 97 -23.26 -2.74 16.08
C ASP A 97 -21.81 -2.53 15.55
N ARG A 98 -21.56 -1.36 14.93
CA ARG A 98 -20.22 -1.03 14.40
C ARG A 98 -19.14 -0.90 15.45
N ASP A 99 -19.52 -0.69 16.72
CA ASP A 99 -18.62 -0.58 17.87
C ASP A 99 -18.40 -1.96 18.54
N GLY A 100 -18.94 -3.03 17.96
CA GLY A 100 -18.81 -4.41 18.43
C GLY A 100 -19.76 -4.82 19.56
N ARG A 101 -20.66 -3.94 19.99
CA ARG A 101 -21.61 -4.28 21.06
C ARG A 101 -22.67 -5.23 20.55
N CYS A 102 -23.03 -6.25 21.32
CA CYS A 102 -24.17 -7.10 21.01
C CYS A 102 -25.46 -6.31 21.30
N VAL A 103 -26.20 -5.94 20.26
CA VAL A 103 -27.43 -5.14 20.38
C VAL A 103 -28.71 -5.98 20.38
N ASP A 104 -28.63 -7.23 19.89
CA ASP A 104 -29.73 -8.17 19.89
C ASP A 104 -29.27 -9.61 20.09
N MET A 105 -29.98 -10.36 20.92
CA MET A 105 -29.67 -11.76 21.31
C MET A 105 -30.98 -12.55 21.45
N PRO A 106 -31.60 -12.95 20.31
CA PRO A 106 -32.96 -13.49 20.29
C PRO A 106 -33.13 -14.85 20.98
N ASN A 107 -32.05 -15.60 21.21
CA ASN A 107 -32.06 -16.88 21.91
C ASN A 107 -31.77 -16.82 23.39
N GLU A 108 -31.75 -15.60 23.97
CA GLU A 108 -31.56 -15.33 25.40
C GLU A 108 -32.74 -14.49 25.93
N PRO A 109 -33.29 -14.80 27.11
CA PRO A 109 -34.35 -13.99 27.70
C PRO A 109 -33.90 -12.54 27.87
N PRO A 110 -34.72 -11.55 27.48
CA PRO A 110 -34.33 -10.12 27.58
C PRO A 110 -33.95 -9.69 29.01
N GLU A 111 -34.54 -10.33 30.01
CA GLU A 111 -34.35 -10.04 31.43
C GLU A 111 -32.93 -10.40 31.91
N SER A 112 -32.24 -11.32 31.23
CA SER A 112 -30.89 -11.72 31.60
C SER A 112 -29.88 -10.57 31.47
N GLY A 113 -30.15 -9.64 30.54
CA GLY A 113 -29.24 -8.54 30.23
C GLY A 113 -27.91 -8.99 29.62
N TYR A 114 -27.69 -10.28 29.38
CA TYR A 114 -26.41 -10.88 28.99
C TYR A 114 -25.82 -10.28 27.72
N LYS A 115 -26.63 -9.82 26.78
CA LYS A 115 -26.17 -9.12 25.59
C LYS A 115 -25.28 -7.91 25.90
N ASN A 116 -25.47 -7.25 27.05
CA ASN A 116 -24.70 -6.07 27.43
C ASN A 116 -23.27 -6.39 27.86
N GLU A 117 -23.00 -7.66 28.20
CA GLU A 117 -21.69 -8.18 28.59
C GLU A 117 -20.88 -8.62 27.36
N ILE A 118 -21.54 -8.80 26.21
CA ILE A 118 -20.92 -9.34 24.99
C ILE A 118 -20.49 -8.22 24.07
N ARG A 119 -19.21 -8.27 23.70
CA ARG A 119 -18.61 -7.33 22.78
C ARG A 119 -17.57 -8.03 21.89
N LEU A 120 -17.59 -7.71 20.61
CA LEU A 120 -16.54 -8.06 19.66
C LEU A 120 -15.47 -6.98 19.62
N THR A 121 -14.25 -7.35 19.25
CA THR A 121 -13.22 -6.38 18.89
C THR A 121 -13.69 -5.58 17.68
N ALA A 122 -13.64 -4.27 17.80
CA ALA A 122 -14.04 -3.32 16.76
C ALA A 122 -12.98 -2.25 16.58
N TYR A 123 -12.76 -1.83 15.35
CA TYR A 123 -11.76 -0.84 15.01
C TYR A 123 -12.39 0.41 14.39
N PRO A 124 -11.99 1.61 14.82
CA PRO A 124 -12.40 2.86 14.20
C PRO A 124 -12.09 2.88 12.71
N THR A 125 -13.02 3.38 11.92
CA THR A 125 -12.85 3.52 10.47
C THR A 125 -13.15 4.95 10.00
N VAL A 126 -12.51 5.34 8.90
CA VAL A 126 -12.81 6.57 8.16
C VAL A 126 -12.74 6.29 6.67
N GLU A 127 -13.58 6.93 5.88
CA GLU A 127 -13.54 6.84 4.43
C GLU A 127 -12.93 8.12 3.84
N LEU A 128 -11.77 7.97 3.18
CA LEU A 128 -11.04 9.06 2.55
C LEU A 128 -10.43 8.57 1.23
N GLY A 129 -10.59 9.33 0.16
CA GLY A 129 -9.93 9.05 -1.12
C GLY A 129 -10.36 7.72 -1.76
N ASP A 130 -11.64 7.31 -1.63
CA ASP A 130 -12.19 6.03 -2.08
C ASP A 130 -11.61 4.80 -1.34
N VAL A 131 -10.98 5.01 -0.19
CA VAL A 131 -10.42 3.96 0.69
C VAL A 131 -11.08 4.03 2.05
N ILE A 132 -11.39 2.87 2.62
CA ILE A 132 -11.78 2.69 4.01
C ILE A 132 -10.50 2.41 4.80
N TRP A 133 -10.20 3.30 5.73
CA TRP A 133 -9.05 3.25 6.62
C TRP A 133 -9.47 2.72 7.97
N ALA A 134 -8.59 1.97 8.62
CA ALA A 134 -8.77 1.45 9.97
C ALA A 134 -7.62 1.89 10.87
N TYR A 135 -7.93 2.17 12.13
CA TYR A 135 -6.95 2.36 13.19
C TYR A 135 -7.06 1.19 14.19
N MET A 136 -5.96 0.47 14.38
CA MET A 136 -5.94 -0.75 15.21
C MET A 136 -5.16 -0.60 16.51
N GLY A 137 -4.72 0.62 16.83
CA GLY A 137 -3.97 0.93 18.03
C GLY A 137 -4.84 1.24 19.25
N PRO A 138 -4.23 1.64 20.38
CA PRO A 138 -4.94 2.04 21.58
C PRO A 138 -5.89 3.22 21.31
N PRO A 139 -7.15 3.19 21.77
CA PRO A 139 -8.14 4.24 21.47
C PRO A 139 -7.70 5.64 21.93
N GLU A 140 -6.96 5.73 23.03
CA GLU A 140 -6.45 6.99 23.59
C GLU A 140 -5.28 7.58 22.79
N LYS A 141 -4.74 6.83 21.83
CA LYS A 141 -3.61 7.20 20.98
C LYS A 141 -4.00 7.39 19.50
N ILE A 142 -5.31 7.44 19.21
CA ILE A 142 -5.80 7.58 17.84
C ILE A 142 -5.34 8.93 17.26
N PRO A 143 -4.51 8.94 16.18
CA PRO A 143 -4.09 10.18 15.55
C PRO A 143 -5.19 10.72 14.62
N PRO A 144 -5.11 11.98 14.19
CA PRO A 144 -5.93 12.46 13.09
C PRO A 144 -5.79 11.56 11.87
N PRO A 145 -6.86 11.37 11.06
CA PRO A 145 -6.76 10.63 9.82
C PRO A 145 -5.72 11.23 8.87
N PRO A 146 -5.03 10.42 8.02
CA PRO A 146 -4.02 10.94 7.12
C PRO A 146 -4.65 11.89 6.10
N ALA A 147 -4.08 13.09 5.97
CA ALA A 147 -4.57 14.13 5.08
C ALA A 147 -3.75 14.18 3.77
N PHE A 148 -3.42 13.03 3.19
CA PHE A 148 -2.71 12.99 1.90
C PHE A 148 -3.47 13.75 0.83
N GLU A 149 -2.75 14.55 0.03
CA GLU A 149 -3.37 15.40 -0.98
C GLU A 149 -4.26 14.60 -1.96
N TRP A 150 -3.84 13.39 -2.34
CA TRP A 150 -4.61 12.53 -3.22
C TRP A 150 -5.99 12.14 -2.66
N THR A 151 -6.18 12.15 -1.33
CA THR A 151 -7.49 11.86 -0.73
C THR A 151 -8.48 13.00 -0.90
N ALA A 152 -7.98 14.23 -1.14
CA ALA A 152 -8.75 15.44 -1.25
C ALA A 152 -8.99 15.91 -2.71
N VAL A 153 -8.19 15.44 -3.68
CA VAL A 153 -8.45 15.79 -5.10
C VAL A 153 -9.80 15.24 -5.56
N ALA A 154 -10.37 15.86 -6.58
CA ALA A 154 -11.65 15.42 -7.13
C ALA A 154 -11.64 13.91 -7.47
N ARG A 155 -12.77 13.24 -7.27
CA ARG A 155 -12.87 11.77 -7.47
C ARG A 155 -12.43 11.32 -8.87
N ASN A 156 -12.72 12.14 -9.88
CA ASN A 156 -12.33 11.84 -11.25
C ASN A 156 -10.86 12.15 -11.57
N SER A 157 -10.16 12.84 -10.66
CA SER A 157 -8.73 13.19 -10.77
C SER A 157 -7.82 12.21 -10.00
N ARG A 158 -8.39 11.09 -9.52
CA ARG A 158 -7.64 10.00 -8.88
C ARG A 158 -8.12 8.64 -9.34
N CYS A 159 -7.22 7.68 -9.32
CA CYS A 159 -7.47 6.25 -9.49
C CYS A 159 -6.85 5.51 -8.31
N VAL A 160 -7.62 4.61 -7.71
CA VAL A 160 -7.16 3.77 -6.60
C VAL A 160 -7.50 2.32 -6.92
N SER A 161 -6.53 1.42 -6.70
CA SER A 161 -6.72 -0.01 -6.85
C SER A 161 -6.02 -0.76 -5.74
N LYS A 162 -6.36 -2.03 -5.57
CA LYS A 162 -5.62 -2.91 -4.68
C LYS A 162 -5.38 -4.27 -5.33
N THR A 163 -4.27 -4.90 -4.95
CA THR A 163 -3.86 -6.22 -5.45
C THR A 163 -3.23 -7.01 -4.31
N TRP A 164 -3.64 -8.26 -4.15
CA TRP A 164 -3.00 -9.16 -3.20
C TRP A 164 -1.64 -9.60 -3.76
N GLN A 165 -0.59 -9.36 -2.99
CA GLN A 165 0.76 -9.81 -3.25
C GLN A 165 1.16 -10.88 -2.24
N GLU A 166 1.60 -12.04 -2.75
CA GLU A 166 1.82 -13.26 -1.96
C GLU A 166 3.25 -13.32 -1.43
N CYS A 167 3.68 -12.24 -0.78
CA CYS A 167 4.93 -12.15 -0.04
C CYS A 167 4.84 -11.12 1.09
N ASN A 168 5.85 -11.12 1.95
CA ASN A 168 5.95 -10.18 3.06
C ASN A 168 5.95 -8.72 2.57
N TRP A 169 5.26 -7.87 3.31
CA TRP A 169 5.07 -6.46 3.03
C TRP A 169 6.39 -5.70 2.82
N LEU A 170 7.44 -6.03 3.60
CA LEU A 170 8.72 -5.31 3.55
C LEU A 170 9.46 -5.58 2.24
N GLN A 171 9.48 -6.82 1.74
CA GLN A 171 10.14 -7.09 0.45
C GLN A 171 9.38 -6.47 -0.72
N ALA A 172 8.07 -6.39 -0.62
CA ALA A 172 7.24 -5.69 -1.60
C ALA A 172 7.52 -4.16 -1.58
N LEU A 173 7.58 -3.55 -0.40
CA LEU A 173 7.94 -2.15 -0.20
C LEU A 173 9.37 -1.85 -0.67
N GLU A 174 10.34 -2.68 -0.32
CA GLU A 174 11.74 -2.53 -0.75
C GLU A 174 11.87 -2.55 -2.27
N GLY A 175 11.13 -3.42 -2.96
CA GLY A 175 11.06 -3.42 -4.42
C GLY A 175 10.47 -2.13 -4.99
N GLY A 176 9.49 -1.52 -4.33
CA GLY A 176 8.95 -0.21 -4.70
C GLY A 176 9.95 0.93 -4.48
N ILE A 177 10.70 0.88 -3.38
CA ILE A 177 11.72 1.90 -3.05
C ILE A 177 12.92 1.83 -4.00
N ASP A 178 13.28 0.67 -4.51
CA ASP A 178 14.37 0.53 -5.47
C ASP A 178 14.09 1.36 -6.74
N THR A 179 15.06 2.17 -7.14
CA THR A 179 14.96 3.02 -8.33
C THR A 179 15.74 2.49 -9.53
N SER A 180 16.47 1.39 -9.37
CA SER A 180 17.38 0.84 -10.38
C SER A 180 16.80 -0.34 -11.15
N HIS A 181 15.95 -1.17 -10.52
CA HIS A 181 15.37 -2.37 -11.14
C HIS A 181 14.63 -2.07 -12.45
N GLY A 182 13.92 -0.94 -12.53
CA GLY A 182 13.06 -0.62 -13.67
C GLY A 182 13.81 -0.53 -15.00
N ALA A 183 15.11 -0.25 -14.99
CA ALA A 183 15.94 -0.22 -16.19
C ALA A 183 16.16 -1.60 -16.83
N PHE A 184 15.98 -2.65 -16.07
CA PHE A 184 16.06 -4.05 -16.52
C PHE A 184 14.69 -4.71 -16.51
N LEU A 185 14.06 -4.80 -15.35
CA LEU A 185 12.82 -5.55 -15.15
C LEU A 185 11.70 -5.09 -16.09
N HIS A 186 11.56 -3.77 -16.28
CA HIS A 186 10.49 -3.18 -17.10
C HIS A 186 10.92 -2.84 -18.52
N ARG A 187 12.12 -3.19 -18.91
CA ARG A 187 12.66 -2.81 -20.21
C ARG A 187 11.92 -3.49 -21.36
N ALA A 188 11.48 -2.69 -22.35
CA ALA A 188 11.14 -3.19 -23.67
C ALA A 188 12.42 -3.50 -24.45
N ILE A 189 12.47 -4.62 -25.17
CA ILE A 189 13.61 -5.00 -26.01
C ILE A 189 13.47 -4.36 -27.38
N SER A 190 12.25 -4.39 -27.93
CA SER A 190 11.95 -3.75 -29.22
C SER A 190 11.17 -2.44 -28.96
N PRO A 191 11.56 -1.33 -29.59
CA PRO A 191 10.77 -0.09 -29.54
C PRO A 191 9.42 -0.24 -30.28
N GLU A 192 9.26 -1.27 -31.11
CA GLU A 192 8.05 -1.55 -31.88
C GLU A 192 7.03 -2.39 -31.09
N THR A 193 7.44 -2.90 -29.92
CA THR A 193 6.53 -3.68 -29.10
C THR A 193 5.40 -2.81 -28.56
N GLN A 194 4.17 -3.31 -28.65
CA GLN A 194 3.00 -2.66 -28.04
C GLN A 194 2.79 -3.10 -26.59
N LYS A 195 3.62 -3.99 -26.06
CA LYS A 195 3.53 -4.44 -24.67
C LYS A 195 4.00 -3.34 -23.72
N PRO A 196 3.36 -3.19 -22.56
CA PRO A 196 3.80 -2.22 -21.55
C PRO A 196 5.25 -2.45 -21.15
N GLY A 197 6.05 -1.41 -21.21
CA GLY A 197 7.48 -1.46 -20.88
C GLY A 197 8.12 -0.08 -20.91
N ILE A 198 9.34 0.01 -20.39
CA ILE A 198 10.17 1.21 -20.48
C ILE A 198 10.90 1.17 -21.81
N ASP A 199 10.72 2.23 -22.60
CA ASP A 199 11.38 2.42 -23.91
C ASP A 199 12.91 2.29 -23.73
N PRO A 200 13.61 1.54 -24.61
CA PRO A 200 15.08 1.49 -24.63
C PRO A 200 15.76 2.87 -24.72
N ALA A 201 15.09 3.87 -25.31
CA ALA A 201 15.59 5.23 -25.39
C ALA A 201 15.33 6.06 -24.11
N ASP A 202 14.58 5.54 -23.14
CA ASP A 202 14.30 6.21 -21.89
C ASP A 202 15.61 6.50 -21.13
N ILE A 203 15.66 7.67 -20.50
CA ILE A 203 16.83 8.15 -19.76
C ILE A 203 17.28 7.17 -18.66
N ARG A 204 16.35 6.43 -18.06
CA ARG A 204 16.60 5.43 -17.02
C ARG A 204 17.32 4.19 -17.57
N VAL A 205 17.08 3.84 -18.82
CA VAL A 205 17.73 2.71 -19.51
C VAL A 205 19.08 3.13 -20.09
N ARG A 206 19.19 4.36 -20.59
CA ARG A 206 20.44 4.89 -21.16
C ARG A 206 21.50 5.23 -20.10
N TYR A 207 21.07 5.63 -18.90
CA TYR A 207 21.95 6.00 -17.79
C TYR A 207 21.61 5.12 -16.57
N LEU A 208 22.16 3.89 -16.58
CA LEU A 208 21.79 2.80 -15.68
C LEU A 208 22.18 3.05 -14.22
N ILE A 209 23.22 3.84 -13.96
CA ILE A 209 23.75 4.06 -12.62
C ILE A 209 23.32 5.45 -12.13
N PRO A 210 22.21 5.56 -11.37
CA PRO A 210 21.84 6.81 -10.73
C PRO A 210 22.70 7.07 -9.52
N GLU A 211 23.03 8.32 -9.25
CA GLU A 211 23.46 8.74 -7.92
C GLU A 211 22.25 8.84 -7.00
N GLN A 212 22.31 8.18 -5.84
CA GLN A 212 21.22 8.15 -4.87
C GLN A 212 21.51 9.11 -3.70
N HIS A 213 20.54 10.00 -3.44
CA HIS A 213 20.55 10.86 -2.25
C HIS A 213 19.35 10.50 -1.38
N VAL A 214 19.52 10.57 -0.07
CA VAL A 214 18.47 10.34 0.92
C VAL A 214 18.55 11.47 1.95
N GLU A 215 17.42 12.12 2.21
CA GLU A 215 17.28 13.19 3.21
C GLU A 215 16.12 12.86 4.16
N ALA A 216 16.43 12.84 5.45
CA ALA A 216 15.44 12.57 6.49
C ALA A 216 14.37 13.68 6.53
N THR A 217 13.14 13.28 6.82
CA THR A 217 12.01 14.16 7.09
C THR A 217 11.30 13.70 8.36
N GLU A 218 10.38 14.50 8.86
CA GLU A 218 9.59 14.14 10.04
C GLU A 218 8.64 12.94 9.78
N TYR A 219 8.29 12.66 8.51
CA TYR A 219 7.42 11.55 8.13
C TYR A 219 8.16 10.30 7.65
N GLY A 220 9.49 10.36 7.50
CA GLY A 220 10.32 9.31 6.94
C GLY A 220 11.52 9.89 6.21
N PHE A 221 11.52 9.87 4.86
CA PHE A 221 12.58 10.51 4.07
C PHE A 221 12.17 10.80 2.63
N ILE A 222 12.85 11.80 2.03
CA ILE A 222 12.89 12.00 0.58
C ILE A 222 14.13 11.29 0.04
N TYR A 223 13.98 10.60 -1.08
CA TYR A 223 15.12 10.09 -1.81
C TYR A 223 15.06 10.50 -3.27
N VAL A 224 16.23 10.70 -3.84
CA VAL A 224 16.38 11.30 -5.17
C VAL A 224 17.34 10.46 -6.01
N SER A 225 16.87 10.10 -7.18
CA SER A 225 17.67 9.43 -8.20
C SER A 225 18.16 10.47 -9.21
N VAL A 226 19.48 10.70 -9.26
CA VAL A 226 20.12 11.70 -10.10
C VAL A 226 20.89 11.01 -11.22
N ARG A 227 20.74 11.46 -12.46
CA ARG A 227 21.46 10.99 -13.65
C ARG A 227 22.11 12.15 -14.38
N PHE A 228 23.42 12.09 -14.52
CA PHE A 228 24.21 13.10 -15.23
C PHE A 228 24.19 12.81 -16.73
N LEU A 229 23.74 13.77 -17.53
CA LEU A 229 23.53 13.64 -18.97
C LEU A 229 24.64 14.38 -19.77
N GLY A 230 25.75 14.70 -19.14
CA GLY A 230 26.81 15.51 -19.72
C GLY A 230 26.33 16.93 -20.04
N GLU A 231 26.58 17.40 -21.27
CA GLU A 231 26.18 18.74 -21.72
C GLU A 231 24.64 18.95 -21.74
N ASN A 232 23.86 17.85 -21.75
CA ASN A 232 22.42 17.91 -21.71
C ASN A 232 21.84 18.14 -20.30
N GLY A 233 22.70 18.34 -19.30
CA GLY A 233 22.30 18.67 -17.94
C GLY A 233 22.20 17.48 -17.00
N THR A 234 21.30 17.59 -16.03
CA THR A 234 21.10 16.59 -14.99
C THR A 234 19.61 16.29 -14.88
N PHE A 235 19.26 15.02 -15.04
CA PHE A 235 17.91 14.53 -14.75
C PHE A 235 17.83 14.05 -13.33
N PHE A 236 16.81 14.47 -12.60
CA PHE A 236 16.50 13.92 -11.29
C PHE A 236 15.02 13.58 -11.17
N ARG A 237 14.74 12.64 -10.27
CA ARG A 237 13.39 12.25 -9.87
C ARG A 237 13.37 12.04 -8.36
N THR A 238 12.39 12.66 -7.71
CA THR A 238 12.20 12.55 -6.26
C THR A 238 11.16 11.48 -5.95
N TYR A 239 11.31 10.93 -4.77
CA TYR A 239 10.43 9.92 -4.19
C TYR A 239 10.29 10.23 -2.70
N HIS A 240 9.15 9.90 -2.13
CA HIS A 240 8.90 10.03 -0.70
C HIS A 240 8.58 8.66 -0.12
N TYR A 241 9.31 8.27 0.91
CA TYR A 241 8.90 7.19 1.80
C TYR A 241 8.26 7.80 3.04
N VAL A 242 7.06 7.37 3.36
CA VAL A 242 6.31 7.81 4.53
C VAL A 242 6.01 6.61 5.41
N LEU A 243 6.34 6.73 6.69
CA LEU A 243 6.07 5.71 7.70
C LEU A 243 4.59 5.31 7.72
N PRO A 244 4.28 4.03 7.96
CA PRO A 244 5.19 2.89 7.91
C PRO A 244 5.27 2.24 6.53
N VAL A 245 4.29 2.46 5.63
CA VAL A 245 4.01 1.61 4.45
C VAL A 245 3.78 2.38 3.15
N TYR A 246 4.03 3.68 3.11
CA TYR A 246 3.66 4.53 1.98
C TYR A 246 4.87 4.95 1.15
N GLN A 247 4.67 4.97 -0.16
CA GLN A 247 5.63 5.57 -1.11
C GLN A 247 4.90 6.39 -2.16
N PHE A 248 5.48 7.54 -2.51
CA PHE A 248 4.98 8.42 -3.58
C PHE A 248 6.11 8.79 -4.54
N TRP A 249 5.77 8.94 -5.83
CA TRP A 249 6.73 9.34 -6.86
C TRP A 249 6.07 10.16 -7.97
N ALA A 250 6.87 10.98 -8.65
CA ALA A 250 6.44 11.73 -9.82
C ALA A 250 6.27 10.84 -11.05
N VAL A 251 5.25 11.09 -11.84
CA VAL A 251 4.99 10.38 -13.11
C VAL A 251 5.74 11.07 -14.24
N VAL A 252 6.79 10.43 -14.77
CA VAL A 252 7.74 11.03 -15.74
C VAL A 252 7.07 11.47 -17.05
N LYS A 253 6.00 10.81 -17.47
CA LYS A 253 5.34 11.10 -18.76
C LYS A 253 4.25 12.18 -18.65
N GLU A 254 3.93 12.63 -17.43
CA GLU A 254 2.82 13.54 -17.20
C GLU A 254 3.16 14.57 -16.12
N SER A 255 3.21 15.85 -16.52
CA SER A 255 3.37 16.95 -15.56
C SER A 255 2.10 17.13 -14.73
N GLY A 256 2.26 17.38 -13.44
CA GLY A 256 1.15 17.57 -12.50
C GLY A 256 0.47 16.27 -12.03
N ALA A 257 1.05 15.10 -12.36
CA ALA A 257 0.56 13.83 -11.88
C ALA A 257 1.57 13.14 -10.95
N SER A 258 1.05 12.46 -9.95
CA SER A 258 1.81 11.61 -9.03
C SER A 258 1.20 10.23 -8.92
N ALA A 259 2.03 9.29 -8.54
CA ALA A 259 1.62 7.94 -8.22
C ALA A 259 2.16 7.52 -6.85
N GLY A 260 1.57 6.50 -6.29
CA GLY A 260 2.02 5.94 -5.02
C GLY A 260 1.58 4.50 -4.86
N ASN A 261 2.26 3.80 -3.95
CA ASN A 261 1.83 2.50 -3.45
C ASN A 261 1.79 2.51 -1.93
N ILE A 262 0.91 1.68 -1.39
CA ILE A 262 0.78 1.43 0.05
C ILE A 262 0.81 -0.08 0.22
N TRP A 263 1.81 -0.61 0.93
CA TRP A 263 1.97 -2.05 1.16
C TRP A 263 1.46 -2.44 2.53
N VAL A 264 0.20 -2.82 2.61
CA VAL A 264 -0.48 -3.11 3.87
C VAL A 264 -0.34 -4.58 4.22
N PRO A 265 0.30 -4.96 5.34
CA PRO A 265 0.40 -6.35 5.76
C PRO A 265 -0.98 -6.96 5.99
N MET A 266 -1.30 -8.03 5.27
CA MET A 266 -2.43 -8.91 5.59
C MET A 266 -2.06 -9.83 6.76
N ASP A 267 -0.88 -10.39 6.66
CA ASP A 267 -0.17 -11.19 7.66
C ASP A 267 1.34 -11.12 7.39
N ASP A 268 2.13 -11.98 8.01
CA ASP A 268 3.59 -12.00 7.85
C ASP A 268 4.05 -12.42 6.46
N GLU A 269 3.21 -13.11 5.68
CA GLU A 269 3.56 -13.72 4.39
C GLU A 269 2.82 -13.10 3.20
N ASN A 270 1.88 -12.19 3.46
CA ASN A 270 1.04 -11.59 2.44
C ASN A 270 0.82 -10.11 2.69
N CYS A 271 0.77 -9.31 1.65
CA CYS A 271 0.35 -7.92 1.74
C CYS A 271 -0.70 -7.54 0.69
N MET A 272 -1.50 -6.54 1.02
CA MET A 272 -2.41 -5.89 0.08
C MET A 272 -1.74 -4.61 -0.42
N VAL A 273 -1.46 -4.53 -1.72
CA VAL A 273 -0.84 -3.36 -2.34
C VAL A 273 -1.93 -2.46 -2.88
N TYR A 274 -2.05 -1.27 -2.34
CA TYR A 274 -2.91 -0.22 -2.88
C TYR A 274 -2.08 0.63 -3.83
N SER A 275 -2.50 0.73 -5.09
CA SER A 275 -1.85 1.55 -6.12
C SER A 275 -2.67 2.80 -6.38
N LEU A 276 -1.98 3.93 -6.41
CA LEU A 276 -2.55 5.28 -6.51
C LEU A 276 -2.03 5.97 -7.76
N PHE A 277 -2.91 6.69 -8.43
CA PHE A 277 -2.55 7.63 -9.48
C PHE A 277 -3.48 8.85 -9.40
N TYR A 278 -2.93 10.05 -9.34
CA TYR A 278 -3.70 11.25 -9.10
C TYR A 278 -3.06 12.50 -9.70
N ARG A 279 -3.89 13.53 -9.93
CA ARG A 279 -3.51 14.83 -10.48
C ARG A 279 -3.81 15.93 -9.49
N PHE A 280 -2.92 16.94 -9.44
CA PHE A 280 -3.06 18.10 -8.56
C PHE A 280 -3.76 19.30 -9.24
N ASP A 281 -3.95 19.24 -10.54
CA ASP A 281 -4.40 20.37 -11.38
C ASP A 281 -5.88 20.25 -11.78
N ASP A 282 -6.66 19.51 -11.01
CA ASP A 282 -8.10 19.27 -11.18
C ASP A 282 -8.53 18.68 -12.54
N ARG A 283 -7.60 18.32 -13.42
CA ARG A 283 -7.92 17.61 -14.67
C ARG A 283 -8.46 16.23 -14.34
N GLU A 284 -9.60 15.90 -14.91
CA GLU A 284 -10.17 14.58 -14.78
C GLU A 284 -9.44 13.55 -15.65
N PHE A 285 -9.37 12.32 -15.19
CA PHE A 285 -8.98 11.18 -16.01
C PHE A 285 -10.09 10.82 -16.98
N SER A 286 -9.76 10.66 -18.25
CA SER A 286 -10.67 10.11 -19.25
C SER A 286 -10.97 8.63 -18.95
N PRO A 287 -12.06 8.07 -19.48
CA PRO A 287 -12.33 6.65 -19.37
C PRO A 287 -11.20 5.75 -19.89
N GLU A 288 -10.51 6.21 -20.94
CA GLU A 288 -9.37 5.49 -21.54
C GLU A 288 -8.15 5.48 -20.60
N GLU A 289 -7.83 6.62 -19.98
CA GLU A 289 -6.75 6.70 -18.99
C GLU A 289 -7.02 5.85 -17.75
N LYS A 290 -8.27 5.80 -17.29
CA LYS A 290 -8.69 4.91 -16.19
C LYS A 290 -8.53 3.44 -16.57
N LEU A 291 -8.91 3.09 -17.80
CA LEU A 291 -8.73 1.73 -18.32
C LEU A 291 -7.24 1.36 -18.46
N ASP A 292 -6.40 2.29 -18.91
CA ASP A 292 -4.95 2.08 -19.00
C ASP A 292 -4.34 1.88 -17.60
N PHE A 293 -4.77 2.67 -16.61
CA PHE A 293 -4.38 2.45 -15.22
C PHE A 293 -4.76 1.04 -14.73
N ASP A 294 -5.98 0.61 -15.02
CA ASP A 294 -6.47 -0.72 -14.61
C ASP A 294 -5.71 -1.85 -15.32
N ARG A 295 -5.36 -1.69 -16.60
CA ARG A 295 -4.52 -2.64 -17.35
C ARG A 295 -3.10 -2.72 -16.79
N ARG A 296 -2.48 -1.59 -16.45
CA ARG A 296 -1.11 -1.54 -15.89
C ARG A 296 -1.03 -2.18 -14.51
N ASN A 297 -2.05 -1.96 -13.70
CA ASN A 297 -2.12 -2.48 -12.33
C ASN A 297 -2.74 -3.88 -12.25
N GLY A 298 -3.05 -4.50 -13.37
CA GLY A 298 -3.49 -5.89 -13.43
C GLY A 298 -4.94 -6.14 -13.02
N ARG A 299 -5.79 -5.12 -12.82
CA ARG A 299 -7.18 -5.27 -12.37
C ARG A 299 -8.02 -6.19 -13.25
N GLU A 300 -7.90 -6.09 -14.57
CA GLU A 300 -8.60 -6.96 -15.52
C GLU A 300 -8.23 -8.44 -15.36
N ARG A 301 -7.21 -8.73 -14.55
CA ARG A 301 -6.58 -10.04 -14.38
C ARG A 301 -6.58 -10.50 -12.93
N LEU A 302 -7.48 -9.92 -12.13
CA LEU A 302 -7.66 -10.31 -10.74
C LEU A 302 -8.84 -11.28 -10.61
N GLY A 303 -8.61 -12.33 -9.85
CA GLY A 303 -9.63 -13.24 -9.37
C GLY A 303 -10.33 -12.71 -8.11
N PRO A 304 -11.07 -13.58 -7.41
CA PRO A 304 -11.67 -13.26 -6.13
C PRO A 304 -10.64 -12.74 -5.12
N ASN A 305 -11.05 -11.85 -4.24
CA ASN A 305 -10.21 -11.27 -3.17
C ASN A 305 -8.97 -10.51 -3.70
N PHE A 306 -9.02 -10.02 -4.94
CA PHE A 306 -7.94 -9.27 -5.58
C PHE A 306 -6.64 -10.08 -5.78
N ARG A 307 -6.69 -11.41 -5.69
CA ARG A 307 -5.57 -12.29 -6.04
C ARG A 307 -5.37 -12.29 -7.55
N LYS A 308 -4.12 -12.21 -7.99
CA LYS A 308 -3.77 -12.23 -9.41
C LYS A 308 -4.08 -13.59 -10.05
N LEU A 309 -4.60 -13.58 -11.28
CA LEU A 309 -4.73 -14.78 -12.10
C LEU A 309 -3.35 -15.30 -12.55
N ARG A 310 -2.37 -14.42 -12.72
CA ARG A 310 -0.97 -14.74 -12.97
C ARG A 310 -0.22 -14.69 -11.65
N ASN A 311 0.19 -15.83 -11.12
CA ASN A 311 0.79 -15.96 -9.80
C ASN A 311 1.83 -17.08 -9.77
N LYS A 312 2.38 -17.35 -8.61
CA LYS A 312 3.40 -18.40 -8.42
C LYS A 312 2.94 -19.81 -8.80
N ASP A 313 1.64 -20.10 -8.73
CA ASP A 313 1.11 -21.44 -9.03
C ASP A 313 1.13 -21.75 -10.54
N ASN A 314 1.33 -20.73 -11.38
CA ASN A 314 1.39 -20.86 -12.84
C ASN A 314 2.60 -20.15 -13.47
N ASP A 315 3.69 -19.96 -12.70
CA ASP A 315 4.91 -19.28 -13.13
C ASP A 315 4.63 -17.90 -13.74
N TRP A 316 3.64 -17.17 -13.19
CA TRP A 316 3.18 -15.86 -13.69
C TRP A 316 2.86 -15.82 -15.17
N LEU A 317 2.62 -16.98 -15.78
CA LEU A 317 2.38 -17.19 -17.22
C LEU A 317 3.45 -16.50 -18.10
N ILE A 318 4.73 -16.73 -17.78
CA ILE A 318 5.87 -16.17 -18.52
C ILE A 318 5.82 -16.63 -19.98
N ASP A 319 5.79 -15.68 -20.91
CA ASP A 319 5.97 -15.94 -22.34
C ASP A 319 7.47 -15.86 -22.71
N ARG A 320 8.10 -17.01 -22.88
CA ARG A 320 9.54 -17.11 -23.23
C ARG A 320 9.86 -16.58 -24.62
N ASN A 321 8.90 -16.52 -25.54
CA ASN A 321 9.10 -15.90 -26.85
C ASN A 321 9.09 -14.37 -26.74
N ALA A 322 8.12 -13.83 -25.99
CA ALA A 322 8.08 -12.41 -25.67
C ALA A 322 9.32 -11.97 -24.88
N GLN A 323 9.81 -12.80 -23.96
CA GLN A 323 11.05 -12.55 -23.20
C GLN A 323 12.27 -12.38 -24.13
N ARG A 324 12.34 -13.14 -25.20
CA ARG A 324 13.46 -13.06 -26.17
C ARG A 324 13.38 -11.88 -27.12
N ARG A 325 12.18 -11.36 -27.41
CA ARG A 325 11.98 -10.47 -28.57
C ARG A 325 11.31 -9.14 -28.23
N GLU A 326 10.54 -9.06 -27.14
CA GLU A 326 9.65 -7.94 -26.89
C GLU A 326 9.92 -7.24 -25.56
N THR A 327 9.97 -7.98 -24.45
CA THR A 327 10.17 -7.44 -23.11
C THR A 327 11.21 -8.25 -22.35
N TYR A 328 11.90 -7.63 -21.41
CA TYR A 328 13.00 -8.27 -20.69
C TYR A 328 12.56 -9.49 -19.85
N THR A 329 11.33 -9.48 -19.35
CA THR A 329 10.80 -10.55 -18.48
C THR A 329 9.90 -11.56 -19.20
N GLY A 330 9.24 -11.19 -20.29
CA GLY A 330 8.16 -11.98 -20.87
C GLY A 330 6.88 -12.00 -20.03
N ILE A 331 6.82 -11.24 -18.93
CA ILE A 331 5.66 -11.08 -18.09
C ILE A 331 4.94 -9.79 -18.50
N GLU A 332 3.64 -9.87 -18.74
CA GLU A 332 2.86 -8.74 -19.19
C GLU A 332 2.31 -7.92 -18.00
N GLY A 333 2.61 -6.62 -17.99
CA GLY A 333 2.19 -5.67 -16.96
C GLY A 333 3.31 -5.29 -15.99
N ILE A 334 3.53 -3.97 -15.83
CA ILE A 334 4.64 -3.41 -15.02
C ILE A 334 4.59 -3.96 -13.57
N ASN A 335 3.49 -3.73 -12.86
CA ASN A 335 3.38 -4.16 -11.48
C ASN A 335 3.38 -5.69 -11.32
N LEU A 336 2.94 -6.43 -12.35
CA LEU A 336 2.99 -7.88 -12.31
C LEU A 336 4.42 -8.41 -12.40
N GLN A 337 5.30 -7.71 -13.13
CA GLN A 337 6.73 -8.02 -13.18
C GLN A 337 7.37 -7.83 -11.79
N ASP A 338 7.04 -6.73 -11.10
CA ASP A 338 7.49 -6.47 -9.72
C ASP A 338 7.03 -7.57 -8.77
N HIS A 339 5.74 -7.88 -8.81
CA HIS A 339 5.17 -8.92 -7.95
C HIS A 339 5.82 -10.28 -8.21
N ALA A 340 6.07 -10.63 -9.48
CA ALA A 340 6.68 -11.90 -9.82
C ALA A 340 8.08 -12.07 -9.22
N VAL A 341 8.96 -11.06 -9.35
CA VAL A 341 10.31 -11.16 -8.80
C VAL A 341 10.30 -11.12 -7.28
N GLN A 342 9.47 -10.29 -6.67
CA GLN A 342 9.36 -10.17 -5.22
C GLN A 342 8.77 -11.43 -4.58
N GLU A 343 7.71 -12.02 -5.15
CA GLU A 343 7.13 -13.30 -4.71
C GLU A 343 8.08 -14.47 -4.92
N SER A 344 8.94 -14.43 -5.95
CA SER A 344 9.92 -15.49 -6.23
C SER A 344 11.01 -15.62 -5.16
N MET A 345 11.19 -14.60 -4.32
CA MET A 345 12.13 -14.61 -3.19
C MET A 345 11.64 -15.46 -2.00
N GLY A 346 10.41 -16.01 -2.10
CA GLY A 346 9.73 -16.72 -1.02
C GLY A 346 8.81 -15.81 -0.21
N ALA A 347 8.06 -16.40 0.72
CA ALA A 347 7.08 -15.68 1.52
C ALA A 347 7.74 -14.56 2.35
N ILE A 348 8.87 -14.85 2.99
CA ILE A 348 9.70 -13.88 3.71
C ILE A 348 11.15 -14.09 3.27
N VAL A 349 11.72 -13.10 2.61
CA VAL A 349 13.10 -13.18 2.11
C VAL A 349 14.10 -13.22 3.27
N ASP A 350 15.11 -14.09 3.13
CA ASP A 350 16.23 -14.21 4.08
C ASP A 350 17.28 -13.11 3.82
N ARG A 351 17.17 -12.00 4.52
CA ARG A 351 18.08 -10.85 4.40
C ARG A 351 19.45 -11.07 5.04
N THR A 352 19.70 -12.22 5.66
CA THR A 352 21.05 -12.59 6.12
C THR A 352 21.97 -12.96 4.96
N ARG A 353 21.41 -13.18 3.76
CA ARG A 353 22.13 -13.60 2.55
C ARG A 353 22.20 -12.53 1.48
N GLU A 354 21.64 -11.37 1.70
CA GLU A 354 21.63 -10.27 0.71
C GLU A 354 23.00 -9.56 0.60
N HIS A 355 23.22 -8.95 -0.57
CA HIS A 355 24.43 -8.14 -0.84
C HIS A 355 24.00 -6.79 -1.39
N LEU A 356 23.84 -5.81 -0.50
CA LEU A 356 23.42 -4.47 -0.87
C LEU A 356 24.58 -3.68 -1.48
N VAL A 357 24.24 -2.83 -2.44
CA VAL A 357 25.19 -1.97 -3.16
C VAL A 357 24.78 -0.49 -3.05
N ALA A 358 25.53 0.41 -3.69
CA ALA A 358 25.32 1.86 -3.57
C ALA A 358 23.93 2.33 -4.03
N SER A 359 23.27 1.61 -4.95
CA SER A 359 21.91 1.92 -5.39
C SER A 359 20.83 1.60 -4.35
N ASP A 360 21.15 0.82 -3.30
CA ASP A 360 20.21 0.36 -2.29
C ASP A 360 20.13 1.29 -1.06
N LYS A 361 20.73 2.49 -1.13
CA LYS A 361 20.76 3.45 -0.01
C LYS A 361 19.38 3.75 0.56
N ALA A 362 18.37 3.87 -0.29
CA ALA A 362 17.00 4.16 0.14
C ALA A 362 16.36 2.96 0.88
N ILE A 363 16.67 1.72 0.48
CA ILE A 363 16.26 0.50 1.18
C ILE A 363 16.87 0.46 2.58
N VAL A 364 18.18 0.74 2.68
CA VAL A 364 18.88 0.81 3.98
C VAL A 364 18.27 1.89 4.87
N ALA A 365 17.96 3.07 4.30
CA ALA A 365 17.34 4.16 5.04
C ALA A 365 15.92 3.77 5.56
N ALA A 366 15.11 3.09 4.75
CA ALA A 366 13.79 2.63 5.18
C ALA A 366 13.88 1.69 6.39
N ARG A 367 14.81 0.74 6.35
CA ARG A 367 15.06 -0.17 7.48
C ARG A 367 15.51 0.58 8.74
N HIS A 368 16.39 1.57 8.61
CA HIS A 368 16.85 2.36 9.75
C HIS A 368 15.71 3.18 10.36
N VAL A 369 14.87 3.80 9.52
CA VAL A 369 13.72 4.57 10.01
C VAL A 369 12.70 3.67 10.74
N LEU A 370 12.43 2.48 10.21
CA LEU A 370 11.53 1.51 10.85
C LEU A 370 12.09 0.99 12.17
N LEU A 371 13.38 0.61 12.21
CA LEU A 371 14.03 0.15 13.44
C LEU A 371 14.10 1.25 14.49
N GLY A 372 14.42 2.48 14.07
CA GLY A 372 14.43 3.64 14.98
C GLY A 372 13.05 3.91 15.58
N ALA A 373 11.99 3.83 14.77
CA ALA A 373 10.62 4.01 15.25
C ALA A 373 10.20 2.92 16.27
N ILE A 374 10.61 1.66 16.05
CA ILE A 374 10.39 0.57 17.02
C ILE A 374 11.14 0.87 18.33
N GLN A 375 12.43 1.23 18.25
CA GLN A 375 13.26 1.53 19.44
C GLN A 375 12.70 2.69 20.26
N ASN A 376 12.21 3.75 19.59
CA ASN A 376 11.58 4.88 20.26
C ASN A 376 10.29 4.45 20.99
N MET A 377 9.46 3.61 20.37
CA MET A 377 8.27 3.07 21.03
C MET A 377 8.62 2.20 22.24
N ASP A 378 9.65 1.37 22.17
CA ASP A 378 10.13 0.56 23.29
C ASP A 378 10.64 1.43 24.45
N SER A 379 11.12 2.65 24.14
CA SER A 379 11.52 3.66 25.12
C SER A 379 10.35 4.51 25.64
N GLY A 380 9.12 4.24 25.20
CA GLY A 380 7.90 4.92 25.62
C GLY A 380 7.54 6.17 24.82
N GLU A 381 8.26 6.47 23.75
CA GLU A 381 7.95 7.56 22.83
C GLU A 381 6.85 7.16 21.84
N ASP A 382 5.98 8.11 21.48
CA ASP A 382 5.05 7.87 20.39
C ASP A 382 5.74 7.98 19.02
N PRO A 383 5.36 7.14 18.02
CA PRO A 383 5.91 7.27 16.68
C PRO A 383 5.49 8.60 16.04
N PRO A 384 6.21 9.08 15.01
CA PRO A 384 5.89 10.35 14.34
C PRO A 384 4.45 10.40 13.87
N ASP A 385 3.75 11.52 14.15
CA ASP A 385 2.44 11.78 13.54
C ASP A 385 2.63 12.26 12.10
N ILE A 386 2.16 11.46 11.15
CA ILE A 386 2.28 11.78 9.72
C ILE A 386 1.14 12.65 9.19
N ALA A 387 0.05 12.84 9.96
CA ALA A 387 -1.14 13.56 9.48
C ALA A 387 -0.88 15.03 9.13
N PRO A 388 -0.13 15.81 9.94
CA PRO A 388 0.13 17.22 9.63
C PRO A 388 0.92 17.42 8.32
N MET A 389 1.79 16.48 7.99
CA MET A 389 2.76 16.61 6.90
C MET A 389 2.33 15.94 5.61
N SER A 390 1.30 15.11 5.65
CA SER A 390 0.82 14.36 4.49
C SER A 390 0.30 15.25 3.35
N ARG A 391 -0.07 16.50 3.65
CA ARG A 391 -0.57 17.48 2.66
C ARG A 391 0.51 18.05 1.74
N ALA A 392 1.78 18.00 2.13
CA ALA A 392 2.89 18.64 1.40
C ALA A 392 3.75 17.63 0.62
N ILE A 393 3.32 16.38 0.51
CA ILE A 393 4.10 15.33 -0.14
C ILE A 393 3.87 15.37 -1.65
N ARG A 394 4.73 16.11 -2.36
CA ARG A 394 4.75 16.16 -3.81
C ARG A 394 6.09 15.69 -4.35
N ALA A 395 6.06 14.63 -5.13
CA ALA A 395 7.22 14.14 -5.84
C ALA A 395 7.34 14.87 -7.20
N ILE A 396 8.56 15.21 -7.60
CA ILE A 396 8.86 15.88 -8.86
C ILE A 396 9.92 15.13 -9.67
N HIS A 397 9.94 15.38 -10.98
CA HIS A 397 11.04 15.02 -11.85
C HIS A 397 11.37 16.20 -12.76
N LYS A 398 12.64 16.38 -13.07
CA LYS A 398 13.07 17.48 -13.94
C LYS A 398 14.44 17.20 -14.56
N THR A 399 14.66 17.71 -15.76
CA THR A 399 16.01 17.89 -16.29
C THR A 399 16.39 19.36 -16.11
N VAL A 400 17.52 19.58 -15.47
CA VAL A 400 18.05 20.93 -15.18
C VAL A 400 19.38 21.16 -15.90
N PRO A 401 19.75 22.41 -16.21
CA PRO A 401 21.03 22.74 -16.82
C PRO A 401 22.25 22.23 -16.02
N PRO A 402 23.39 22.00 -16.67
CA PRO A 402 24.62 21.67 -15.97
C PRO A 402 24.92 22.68 -14.86
N GLY A 403 25.38 22.20 -13.70
CA GLY A 403 25.70 23.05 -12.54
C GLY A 403 24.50 23.40 -11.64
N THR A 404 23.27 23.10 -12.04
CA THR A 404 22.09 23.24 -11.16
C THR A 404 21.94 21.99 -10.31
N THR A 405 21.79 22.15 -8.99
CA THR A 405 21.55 21.02 -8.11
C THR A 405 20.08 20.62 -8.07
N TRP A 406 19.80 19.37 -7.78
CA TRP A 406 18.43 18.92 -7.59
C TRP A 406 17.73 19.61 -6.39
N ARG A 407 18.52 20.02 -5.35
CA ARG A 407 18.00 20.77 -4.19
C ARG A 407 17.49 22.14 -4.58
N ASP A 408 18.26 22.89 -5.40
CA ASP A 408 17.86 24.21 -5.87
C ASP A 408 16.59 24.13 -6.73
N ALA A 409 16.46 23.04 -7.51
CA ALA A 409 15.28 22.83 -8.33
C ALA A 409 14.06 22.42 -7.49
N LEU A 410 14.24 21.56 -6.48
CA LEU A 410 13.18 21.13 -5.57
C LEU A 410 12.63 22.32 -4.78
N HIS A 411 13.50 23.16 -4.20
CA HIS A 411 13.09 24.35 -3.46
C HIS A 411 12.25 25.32 -4.29
N ARG A 412 12.53 25.45 -5.58
CA ARG A 412 11.75 26.34 -6.48
C ARG A 412 10.37 25.81 -6.85
N GLU A 413 10.16 24.49 -6.76
CA GLU A 413 8.88 23.87 -7.13
C GLU A 413 7.94 23.71 -5.91
N ILE A 414 8.49 23.73 -4.69
CA ILE A 414 7.71 23.55 -3.44
C ILE A 414 7.41 24.92 -2.78
N ALA A 415 8.18 25.98 -3.12
CA ALA A 415 7.94 27.36 -2.67
C ALA A 415 6.77 27.99 -3.43
#